data_0baa38b65d319bdbbd325283fb4682ad
#
_entry.id   0baa38b65d319bdbbd325283fb4682ad
#
_cell.length_a   1.000
_cell.length_b   1.000
_cell.length_c   1.000
_cell.angle_alpha   90.00
_cell.angle_beta   90.00
_cell.angle_gamma   90.00
#
_symmetry.space_group_name_H-M   'P 1'
#
loop_
_entity.id
_entity.type
_entity.pdbx_description
1 polymer ?
#
loop_
_entity_poly.entity_id
_entity_poly.type
_entity_poly.pdbx_seq_one_letter_code
_entity_poly.pdbx_strand_id
1 'polypeptide(L)'
;MLLNATRRIRTFAVICAATMLLAASPFVKAQNAAPQRPKITGISHVGYFVSDLPKALTFWHGLLGFDESYDLKKPGTNQVRIAFIKINDRQHVELFTDPPTAPPNMMSHICFSVDNVEQMRAYLRSKGYNVKPGNGSKTRTGDYAFEIKDPDGTLVEFVQSLPTGWEAKAAGKFMPATRISHHIYHVGFLVGNTAKSMAFYEGVLGFKETWRGGGNPKVLSWINLRVPDGTDYIELMLYSKLPKTYGTSNHTSLEVPDIRKAMATLESRPAYKTYLTYQKPLEMHVGVNGKRQVNLYDPDGTRVEMMEPFTASGKPVPPSTAPPPPPAHD
;
A
#
# COMPACT_ATOMS: atom_id res chain seq x y z
N MET A 1 -103.26 42.13 -33.88
CA MET A 1 -102.89 42.00 -32.44
C MET A 1 -101.76 40.96 -32.32
N LEU A 2 -100.74 41.33 -31.64
CA LEU A 2 -99.56 40.55 -31.34
C LEU A 2 -98.40 40.62 -32.36
N LEU A 3 -97.47 41.46 -31.99
CA LEU A 3 -96.17 41.64 -32.61
C LEU A 3 -95.19 40.46 -32.22
N ASN A 4 -94.52 39.98 -33.21
CA ASN A 4 -93.41 39.11 -32.97
C ASN A 4 -92.08 39.80 -33.32
N ALA A 5 -91.26 40.04 -32.30
CA ALA A 5 -89.92 40.60 -32.44
C ALA A 5 -88.89 39.47 -32.52
N THR A 6 -88.29 39.35 -33.64
CA THR A 6 -87.16 38.38 -33.88
C THR A 6 -85.83 39.02 -33.51
N ARG A 7 -85.21 38.49 -32.51
CA ARG A 7 -83.89 38.89 -32.01
C ARG A 7 -82.82 38.06 -32.75
N ARG A 8 -81.98 38.71 -33.57
CA ARG A 8 -80.81 38.09 -34.22
C ARG A 8 -79.70 38.01 -33.23
N ILE A 9 -79.22 36.79 -32.93
CA ILE A 9 -78.04 36.53 -32.17
C ILE A 9 -76.81 36.48 -33.14
N ARG A 10 -75.86 37.38 -32.92
CA ARG A 10 -74.58 37.36 -33.65
C ARG A 10 -73.62 36.47 -32.83
N THR A 11 -73.22 35.35 -33.44
CA THR A 11 -72.22 34.47 -32.87
C THR A 11 -70.82 35.04 -33.21
N PHE A 12 -70.10 35.46 -32.16
CA PHE A 12 -68.65 35.74 -32.32
C PHE A 12 -67.86 34.45 -32.17
N ALA A 13 -67.23 34.05 -33.24
CA ALA A 13 -66.23 32.95 -33.19
C ALA A 13 -64.88 33.48 -32.63
N VAL A 14 -64.54 33.06 -31.40
CA VAL A 14 -63.22 33.32 -30.82
C VAL A 14 -62.30 32.24 -31.31
N ILE A 15 -61.32 32.57 -32.20
CA ILE A 15 -60.23 31.69 -32.59
C ILE A 15 -59.17 31.74 -31.52
N CYS A 16 -59.09 30.70 -30.66
CA CYS A 16 -57.96 30.51 -29.77
C CYS A 16 -56.77 29.90 -30.58
N ALA A 17 -55.81 30.73 -30.90
CA ALA A 17 -54.50 30.26 -31.40
C ALA A 17 -53.70 29.71 -30.20
N ALA A 18 -53.62 28.37 -30.05
CA ALA A 18 -52.74 27.73 -29.08
C ALA A 18 -51.31 27.75 -29.63
N THR A 19 -50.49 28.68 -29.18
CA THR A 19 -49.04 28.66 -29.39
C THR A 19 -48.43 27.57 -28.50
N MET A 20 -48.05 26.42 -29.11
CA MET A 20 -47.19 25.43 -28.47
C MET A 20 -45.77 25.99 -28.37
N LEU A 21 -45.39 26.45 -27.19
CA LEU A 21 -43.98 26.63 -26.81
C LEU A 21 -43.37 25.26 -26.67
N LEU A 22 -42.57 24.81 -27.67
CA LEU A 22 -41.62 23.72 -27.46
C LEU A 22 -40.54 24.22 -26.50
N ALA A 23 -40.65 23.82 -25.24
CA ALA A 23 -39.57 23.95 -24.28
C ALA A 23 -38.45 23.00 -24.69
N ALA A 24 -37.43 23.52 -25.39
CA ALA A 24 -36.17 22.82 -25.61
C ALA A 24 -35.51 22.67 -24.22
N SER A 25 -35.67 21.49 -23.62
CA SER A 25 -34.90 21.14 -22.44
C SER A 25 -33.39 21.12 -22.84
N PRO A 26 -32.53 21.92 -22.20
CA PRO A 26 -31.12 21.81 -22.45
C PRO A 26 -30.68 20.41 -21.99
N PHE A 27 -30.34 19.54 -22.92
CA PHE A 27 -29.56 18.37 -22.62
C PHE A 27 -28.22 18.87 -22.06
N VAL A 28 -28.16 19.05 -20.73
CA VAL A 28 -26.89 19.18 -20.02
C VAL A 28 -26.19 17.84 -20.22
N LYS A 29 -25.27 17.78 -21.20
CA LYS A 29 -24.27 16.71 -21.25
C LYS A 29 -23.66 16.68 -19.86
N ALA A 30 -23.97 15.66 -19.08
CA ALA A 30 -23.23 15.37 -17.87
C ALA A 30 -21.75 15.28 -18.31
N GLN A 31 -20.99 16.34 -18.06
CA GLN A 31 -19.55 16.32 -18.20
C GLN A 31 -19.11 15.17 -17.30
N ASN A 32 -18.66 14.07 -17.89
CA ASN A 32 -18.08 12.96 -17.12
C ASN A 32 -16.95 13.55 -16.28
N ALA A 33 -17.23 13.79 -15.00
CA ALA A 33 -16.23 14.27 -14.06
C ALA A 33 -15.05 13.27 -14.10
N ALA A 34 -13.83 13.80 -14.12
CA ALA A 34 -12.65 12.95 -14.10
C ALA A 34 -12.73 11.98 -12.93
N PRO A 35 -12.36 10.71 -13.10
CA PRO A 35 -12.41 9.73 -12.04
C PRO A 35 -11.67 10.23 -10.80
N GLN A 36 -12.32 10.18 -9.65
CA GLN A 36 -11.70 10.56 -8.38
C GLN A 36 -10.83 9.41 -7.88
N ARG A 37 -9.74 9.72 -7.17
CA ARG A 37 -8.93 8.72 -6.48
C ARG A 37 -9.77 8.09 -5.37
N PRO A 38 -9.89 6.75 -5.30
CA PRO A 38 -10.48 6.11 -4.13
C PRO A 38 -9.56 6.25 -2.92
N LYS A 39 -10.04 5.94 -1.73
CA LYS A 39 -9.21 5.95 -0.53
C LYS A 39 -8.12 4.91 -0.64
N ILE A 40 -6.91 5.27 -0.15
CA ILE A 40 -5.79 4.36 0.11
C ILE A 40 -5.60 4.35 1.62
N THR A 41 -6.03 3.27 2.27
CA THR A 41 -6.23 3.26 3.73
C THR A 41 -5.02 2.74 4.51
N GLY A 42 -4.05 2.11 3.85
CA GLY A 42 -2.85 1.58 4.50
C GLY A 42 -2.05 0.66 3.59
N ILE A 43 -0.96 0.15 4.13
CA ILE A 43 -0.24 -0.99 3.58
C ILE A 43 -1.05 -2.25 3.88
N SER A 44 -1.38 -3.03 2.85
CA SER A 44 -2.02 -4.34 3.02
C SER A 44 -0.98 -5.40 3.29
N HIS A 45 0.00 -5.51 2.39
CA HIS A 45 1.05 -6.52 2.52
C HIS A 45 2.31 -6.15 1.76
N VAL A 46 3.35 -6.95 2.01
CA VAL A 46 4.61 -6.92 1.27
C VAL A 46 4.92 -8.35 0.85
N GLY A 47 5.25 -8.54 -0.41
CA GLY A 47 5.67 -9.83 -0.94
C GLY A 47 7.20 -9.97 -0.92
N TYR A 48 7.70 -11.10 -0.48
CA TYR A 48 9.11 -11.48 -0.53
C TYR A 48 9.32 -12.83 -1.18
N PHE A 49 10.38 -12.95 -1.94
CA PHE A 49 10.85 -14.24 -2.42
C PHE A 49 11.66 -14.95 -1.33
N VAL A 50 11.45 -16.26 -1.20
CA VAL A 50 12.22 -17.10 -0.28
C VAL A 50 12.76 -18.32 -1.02
N SER A 51 14.03 -18.68 -0.74
CA SER A 51 14.66 -19.85 -1.34
C SER A 51 14.29 -21.16 -0.62
N ASP A 52 13.93 -21.06 0.67
CA ASP A 52 13.63 -22.20 1.54
C ASP A 52 12.52 -21.79 2.52
N LEU A 53 11.28 -22.16 2.22
CA LEU A 53 10.12 -21.80 3.05
C LEU A 53 10.23 -22.31 4.51
N PRO A 54 10.63 -23.54 4.83
CA PRO A 54 10.86 -23.98 6.19
C PRO A 54 11.83 -23.10 6.99
N LYS A 55 12.93 -22.66 6.38
CA LYS A 55 13.87 -21.74 7.03
C LYS A 55 13.25 -20.36 7.23
N ALA A 56 12.55 -19.83 6.22
CA ALA A 56 11.83 -18.56 6.32
C ALA A 56 10.76 -18.63 7.45
N LEU A 57 10.00 -19.72 7.57
CA LEU A 57 9.04 -19.92 8.65
C LEU A 57 9.71 -20.02 10.03
N THR A 58 10.94 -20.56 10.13
CA THR A 58 11.71 -20.53 11.38
C THR A 58 11.98 -19.09 11.81
N PHE A 59 12.20 -18.18 10.88
CA PHE A 59 12.34 -16.74 11.15
C PHE A 59 10.99 -16.08 11.44
N TRP A 60 10.04 -16.15 10.52
CA TRP A 60 8.77 -15.42 10.63
C TRP A 60 7.86 -15.95 11.75
N HIS A 61 7.74 -17.26 11.86
CA HIS A 61 6.93 -17.88 12.93
C HIS A 61 7.77 -18.14 14.18
N GLY A 62 8.88 -18.84 14.06
CA GLY A 62 9.69 -19.27 15.20
C GLY A 62 10.35 -18.11 15.96
N LEU A 63 10.93 -17.14 15.24
CA LEU A 63 11.61 -15.99 15.84
C LEU A 63 10.67 -14.80 16.03
N LEU A 64 9.93 -14.35 15.03
CA LEU A 64 9.06 -13.18 15.13
C LEU A 64 7.69 -13.49 15.75
N GLY A 65 7.26 -14.76 15.75
CA GLY A 65 6.04 -15.23 16.41
C GLY A 65 4.76 -14.97 15.63
N PHE A 66 4.83 -14.79 14.32
CA PHE A 66 3.66 -14.64 13.44
C PHE A 66 3.19 -15.98 12.93
N ASP A 67 1.88 -16.20 12.85
CA ASP A 67 1.34 -17.42 12.27
C ASP A 67 1.11 -17.31 10.76
N GLU A 68 1.31 -18.43 10.07
CA GLU A 68 0.79 -18.62 8.73
C GLU A 68 -0.73 -18.79 8.79
N SER A 69 -1.47 -17.92 8.11
CA SER A 69 -2.94 -17.91 8.15
C SER A 69 -3.59 -18.51 6.92
N TYR A 70 -2.83 -18.61 5.83
CA TYR A 70 -3.29 -19.10 4.54
C TYR A 70 -2.11 -19.48 3.67
N ASP A 71 -2.33 -20.42 2.73
CA ASP A 71 -1.37 -20.67 1.67
C ASP A 71 -2.05 -20.84 0.30
N LEU A 72 -1.30 -20.57 -0.74
CA LEU A 72 -1.64 -20.90 -2.11
C LEU A 72 -0.70 -21.97 -2.62
N LYS A 73 -1.25 -23.07 -3.08
CA LYS A 73 -0.48 -24.18 -3.66
C LYS A 73 -0.12 -23.91 -5.14
N LYS A 74 0.98 -24.51 -5.59
CA LYS A 74 1.29 -24.60 -7.01
C LYS A 74 0.22 -25.44 -7.72
N PRO A 75 -0.19 -25.04 -8.93
CA PRO A 75 -1.23 -25.78 -9.66
C PRO A 75 -0.91 -27.27 -9.78
N GLY A 76 -1.89 -28.12 -9.44
CA GLY A 76 -1.76 -29.57 -9.54
C GLY A 76 -0.82 -30.25 -8.53
N THR A 77 -0.37 -29.53 -7.51
CA THR A 77 0.52 -30.06 -6.47
C THR A 77 0.10 -29.69 -5.06
N ASN A 78 0.72 -30.30 -4.04
CA ASN A 78 0.59 -29.93 -2.64
C ASN A 78 1.68 -28.93 -2.19
N GLN A 79 2.59 -28.52 -3.10
CA GLN A 79 3.65 -27.57 -2.76
C GLN A 79 3.09 -26.15 -2.57
N VAL A 80 3.50 -25.50 -1.51
CA VAL A 80 3.16 -24.09 -1.27
C VAL A 80 3.87 -23.24 -2.32
N ARG A 81 3.10 -22.35 -2.96
CA ARG A 81 3.62 -21.29 -3.82
C ARG A 81 3.78 -19.98 -3.06
N ILE A 82 2.80 -19.65 -2.24
CA ILE A 82 2.79 -18.44 -1.43
C ILE A 82 2.28 -18.80 -0.04
N ALA A 83 3.02 -18.47 0.99
CA ALA A 83 2.58 -18.53 2.39
C ALA A 83 2.25 -17.13 2.89
N PHE A 84 1.13 -16.96 3.59
CA PHE A 84 0.61 -15.69 4.10
C PHE A 84 0.85 -15.60 5.60
N ILE A 85 1.80 -14.78 6.01
CA ILE A 85 2.21 -14.56 7.39
C ILE A 85 1.42 -13.40 7.98
N LYS A 86 0.51 -13.68 8.90
CA LYS A 86 -0.44 -12.67 9.39
C LYS A 86 0.19 -11.79 10.47
N ILE A 87 0.14 -10.47 10.25
CA ILE A 87 0.55 -9.44 11.23
C ILE A 87 -0.65 -8.99 12.06
N ASN A 88 -1.74 -8.62 11.39
CA ASN A 88 -3.02 -8.23 11.99
C ASN A 88 -4.17 -8.52 11.00
N ASP A 89 -5.41 -8.09 11.29
CA ASP A 89 -6.57 -8.36 10.44
C ASP A 89 -6.59 -7.60 9.10
N ARG A 90 -5.61 -6.74 8.84
CA ARG A 90 -5.48 -5.95 7.60
C ARG A 90 -4.11 -6.05 6.96
N GLN A 91 -3.13 -6.66 7.65
CA GLN A 91 -1.74 -6.66 7.19
C GLN A 91 -1.13 -8.05 7.30
N HIS A 92 -0.39 -8.42 6.28
CA HIS A 92 0.35 -9.67 6.22
C HIS A 92 1.64 -9.53 5.42
N VAL A 93 2.46 -10.56 5.43
CA VAL A 93 3.61 -10.73 4.55
C VAL A 93 3.35 -11.96 3.69
N GLU A 94 3.65 -11.86 2.40
CA GLU A 94 3.58 -12.97 1.47
C GLU A 94 4.99 -13.53 1.20
N LEU A 95 5.17 -14.84 1.39
CA LEU A 95 6.42 -15.53 1.11
C LEU A 95 6.27 -16.37 -0.16
N PHE A 96 6.91 -15.93 -1.26
CA PHE A 96 6.88 -16.58 -2.56
C PHE A 96 8.01 -17.59 -2.68
N THR A 97 7.70 -18.86 -2.95
CA THR A 97 8.67 -19.94 -3.05
C THR A 97 9.29 -20.12 -4.44
N ASP A 98 8.96 -19.25 -5.38
CA ASP A 98 9.46 -19.27 -6.76
C ASP A 98 10.28 -17.98 -7.04
N PRO A 99 11.47 -17.79 -6.44
CA PRO A 99 12.28 -16.61 -6.70
C PRO A 99 12.72 -16.56 -8.17
N PRO A 100 12.72 -15.38 -8.79
CA PRO A 100 13.35 -15.21 -10.10
C PRO A 100 14.84 -15.55 -10.05
N THR A 101 15.41 -15.89 -11.18
CA THR A 101 16.87 -16.08 -11.28
C THR A 101 17.56 -14.74 -11.04
N ALA A 102 18.42 -14.67 -10.01
CA ALA A 102 19.21 -13.50 -9.61
C ALA A 102 18.36 -12.18 -9.52
N PRO A 103 17.34 -12.13 -8.66
CA PRO A 103 16.56 -10.91 -8.48
C PRO A 103 17.46 -9.79 -7.91
N PRO A 104 17.17 -8.51 -8.23
CA PRO A 104 17.94 -7.39 -7.67
C PRO A 104 17.80 -7.27 -6.15
N ASN A 105 16.73 -7.79 -5.59
CA ASN A 105 16.43 -7.88 -4.16
C ASN A 105 15.35 -8.95 -3.94
N MET A 106 15.09 -9.29 -2.67
CA MET A 106 14.07 -10.30 -2.33
C MET A 106 12.66 -9.73 -2.22
N MET A 107 12.45 -8.42 -2.22
CA MET A 107 11.11 -7.82 -2.23
C MET A 107 10.47 -8.01 -3.62
N SER A 108 9.34 -8.71 -3.66
CA SER A 108 8.54 -8.92 -4.87
C SER A 108 7.71 -7.68 -5.20
N HIS A 109 6.95 -7.19 -4.20
CA HIS A 109 6.04 -6.05 -4.36
C HIS A 109 5.63 -5.45 -3.02
N ILE A 110 5.05 -4.25 -3.09
CA ILE A 110 4.31 -3.62 -1.99
C ILE A 110 2.84 -3.50 -2.39
N CYS A 111 1.93 -3.78 -1.48
CA CYS A 111 0.49 -3.68 -1.71
C CYS A 111 -0.19 -2.66 -0.81
N PHE A 112 -1.06 -1.83 -1.39
CA PHE A 112 -1.88 -0.86 -0.68
C PHE A 112 -3.35 -1.28 -0.67
N SER A 113 -3.99 -1.18 0.49
CA SER A 113 -5.44 -1.35 0.64
C SER A 113 -6.20 -0.16 0.06
N VAL A 114 -7.15 -0.44 -0.83
CA VAL A 114 -8.05 0.56 -1.41
C VAL A 114 -9.51 0.16 -1.19
N ASP A 115 -10.39 1.13 -1.07
CA ASP A 115 -11.82 0.87 -0.91
C ASP A 115 -12.54 0.50 -2.23
N ASN A 116 -11.93 0.80 -3.38
CA ASN A 116 -12.46 0.42 -4.69
C ASN A 116 -11.36 0.25 -5.75
N VAL A 117 -11.06 -0.99 -6.10
CA VAL A 117 -10.04 -1.35 -7.09
C VAL A 117 -10.38 -0.85 -8.49
N GLU A 118 -11.63 -0.96 -8.94
CA GLU A 118 -12.01 -0.54 -10.29
C GLU A 118 -11.98 0.99 -10.45
N GLN A 119 -12.35 1.72 -9.40
CA GLN A 119 -12.20 3.17 -9.36
C GLN A 119 -10.72 3.57 -9.39
N MET A 120 -9.83 2.83 -8.70
CA MET A 120 -8.39 3.06 -8.75
C MET A 120 -7.84 2.82 -10.16
N ARG A 121 -8.28 1.74 -10.83
CA ARG A 121 -7.92 1.49 -12.25
C ARG A 121 -8.33 2.63 -13.15
N ALA A 122 -9.59 3.10 -13.03
CA ALA A 122 -10.11 4.21 -13.82
C ALA A 122 -9.36 5.52 -13.55
N TYR A 123 -9.09 5.80 -12.27
CA TYR A 123 -8.33 6.96 -11.85
C TYR A 123 -6.92 6.96 -12.45
N LEU A 124 -6.16 5.88 -12.30
CA LEU A 124 -4.80 5.78 -12.82
C LEU A 124 -4.76 5.91 -14.35
N ARG A 125 -5.73 5.32 -15.08
CA ARG A 125 -5.85 5.55 -16.54
C ARG A 125 -6.08 7.02 -16.86
N SER A 126 -6.90 7.73 -16.08
CA SER A 126 -7.14 9.17 -16.30
C SER A 126 -5.89 10.02 -16.04
N LYS A 127 -4.91 9.48 -15.33
CA LYS A 127 -3.59 10.09 -15.10
C LYS A 127 -2.52 9.61 -16.09
N GLY A 128 -2.90 8.87 -17.14
CA GLY A 128 -2.01 8.42 -18.20
C GLY A 128 -1.27 7.10 -17.93
N TYR A 129 -1.58 6.39 -16.82
CA TYR A 129 -0.97 5.10 -16.53
C TYR A 129 -1.60 3.98 -17.38
N ASN A 130 -0.75 3.08 -17.88
CA ASN A 130 -1.22 1.92 -18.66
C ASN A 130 -1.77 0.84 -17.73
N VAL A 131 -3.03 0.98 -17.33
CA VAL A 131 -3.76 0.04 -16.47
C VAL A 131 -4.88 -0.61 -17.27
N LYS A 132 -4.86 -1.93 -17.36
CA LYS A 132 -5.94 -2.66 -18.04
C LYS A 132 -7.26 -2.50 -17.28
N PRO A 133 -8.40 -2.38 -17.97
CA PRO A 133 -9.72 -2.48 -17.33
C PRO A 133 -9.81 -3.78 -16.55
N GLY A 134 -10.52 -3.75 -15.42
CA GLY A 134 -10.87 -4.97 -14.70
C GLY A 134 -11.86 -5.81 -15.48
N ASN A 135 -11.82 -7.10 -15.27
CA ASN A 135 -12.75 -8.07 -15.85
C ASN A 135 -13.74 -8.64 -14.83
N GLY A 136 -13.77 -8.06 -13.61
CA GLY A 136 -14.62 -8.53 -12.51
C GLY A 136 -14.16 -9.84 -11.84
N SER A 137 -13.02 -10.39 -12.27
CA SER A 137 -12.48 -11.62 -11.66
C SER A 137 -11.79 -11.33 -10.35
N LYS A 138 -12.03 -12.20 -9.37
CA LYS A 138 -11.32 -12.20 -8.09
C LYS A 138 -9.96 -12.87 -8.26
N THR A 139 -9.03 -12.50 -7.40
CA THR A 139 -7.77 -13.22 -7.20
C THR A 139 -8.02 -14.60 -6.60
N ARG A 140 -6.99 -15.43 -6.50
CA ARG A 140 -7.09 -16.74 -5.83
C ARG A 140 -7.35 -16.62 -4.32
N THR A 141 -7.07 -15.46 -3.72
CA THR A 141 -7.39 -15.12 -2.32
C THR A 141 -8.86 -14.75 -2.13
N GLY A 142 -9.60 -14.52 -3.21
CA GLY A 142 -11.01 -14.15 -3.19
C GLY A 142 -11.28 -12.64 -3.16
N ASP A 143 -10.25 -11.83 -3.30
CA ASP A 143 -10.28 -10.37 -3.29
C ASP A 143 -10.14 -9.78 -4.71
N TYR A 144 -10.30 -8.46 -4.88
CA TYR A 144 -9.96 -7.80 -6.13
C TYR A 144 -8.59 -7.14 -5.97
N ALA A 145 -7.72 -7.33 -6.98
CA ALA A 145 -6.41 -6.69 -6.99
C ALA A 145 -5.92 -6.41 -8.41
N PHE A 146 -4.91 -5.54 -8.52
CA PHE A 146 -4.10 -5.34 -9.70
C PHE A 146 -2.77 -4.70 -9.36
N GLU A 147 -1.83 -4.87 -10.26
CA GLU A 147 -0.47 -4.36 -10.12
C GLU A 147 -0.15 -3.32 -11.20
N ILE A 148 0.72 -2.39 -10.86
CA ILE A 148 1.42 -1.49 -11.77
C ILE A 148 2.89 -1.40 -11.35
N LYS A 149 3.74 -0.86 -12.22
CA LYS A 149 5.10 -0.49 -11.84
C LYS A 149 5.15 0.99 -11.51
N ASP A 150 5.86 1.32 -10.43
CA ASP A 150 6.24 2.68 -10.13
C ASP A 150 7.31 3.20 -11.12
N PRO A 151 7.73 4.47 -11.07
CA PRO A 151 8.71 5.03 -11.99
C PRO A 151 10.07 4.34 -12.01
N ASP A 152 10.46 3.67 -10.94
CA ASP A 152 11.73 2.94 -10.83
C ASP A 152 11.57 1.41 -11.07
N GLY A 153 10.34 0.97 -11.37
CA GLY A 153 10.04 -0.43 -11.70
C GLY A 153 9.63 -1.29 -10.51
N THR A 154 9.52 -0.73 -9.31
CA THR A 154 8.96 -1.42 -8.14
C THR A 154 7.51 -1.80 -8.43
N LEU A 155 7.16 -3.06 -8.16
CA LEU A 155 5.80 -3.54 -8.33
C LEU A 155 4.93 -3.04 -7.19
N VAL A 156 3.87 -2.31 -7.54
CA VAL A 156 2.87 -1.76 -6.62
C VAL A 156 1.53 -2.40 -6.90
N GLU A 157 1.00 -3.09 -5.91
CA GLU A 157 -0.32 -3.70 -5.96
C GLU A 157 -1.34 -2.84 -5.23
N PHE A 158 -2.58 -2.85 -5.72
CA PHE A 158 -3.75 -2.30 -5.03
C PHE A 158 -4.75 -3.41 -4.80
N VAL A 159 -5.17 -3.61 -3.55
CA VAL A 159 -6.12 -4.65 -3.17
C VAL A 159 -7.36 -4.04 -2.52
N GLN A 160 -8.51 -4.60 -2.90
CA GLN A 160 -9.79 -4.38 -2.23
C GLN A 160 -10.20 -5.70 -1.57
N SER A 161 -10.03 -5.77 -0.24
CA SER A 161 -10.44 -6.94 0.54
C SER A 161 -11.97 -7.07 0.53
N LEU A 162 -12.45 -8.29 0.33
CA LEU A 162 -13.88 -8.59 0.26
C LEU A 162 -14.32 -9.43 1.47
N PRO A 163 -15.60 -9.33 1.89
CA PRO A 163 -16.13 -10.16 2.97
C PRO A 163 -16.03 -11.67 2.71
N THR A 164 -15.84 -12.07 1.45
CA THR A 164 -15.68 -13.46 1.02
C THR A 164 -14.21 -13.87 0.84
N GLY A 165 -13.27 -12.94 0.96
CA GLY A 165 -11.84 -13.17 0.83
C GLY A 165 -11.25 -13.95 2.02
N TRP A 166 -9.98 -14.34 1.90
CA TRP A 166 -9.31 -15.11 2.95
C TRP A 166 -9.07 -14.26 4.21
N GLU A 167 -8.74 -12.98 4.09
CA GLU A 167 -8.54 -12.08 5.23
C GLU A 167 -9.78 -12.02 6.12
N ALA A 168 -10.98 -11.85 5.53
CA ALA A 168 -12.22 -11.83 6.26
C ALA A 168 -12.50 -13.16 6.98
N LYS A 169 -12.15 -14.29 6.35
CA LYS A 169 -12.29 -15.63 6.95
C LYS A 169 -11.29 -15.88 8.08
N ALA A 170 -10.12 -15.23 8.02
CA ALA A 170 -9.06 -15.30 9.02
C ALA A 170 -9.17 -14.19 10.10
N ALA A 171 -10.20 -13.33 10.04
CA ALA A 171 -10.36 -12.24 11.00
C ALA A 171 -10.42 -12.74 12.45
N GLY A 172 -9.67 -12.11 13.33
CA GLY A 172 -9.55 -12.50 14.75
C GLY A 172 -8.76 -13.78 15.03
N LYS A 173 -8.18 -14.43 14.00
CA LYS A 173 -7.44 -15.70 14.11
C LYS A 173 -5.99 -15.52 13.69
N PHE A 174 -5.14 -16.52 14.00
CA PHE A 174 -3.72 -16.56 13.58
C PHE A 174 -2.92 -15.34 14.03
N MET A 175 -3.23 -14.84 15.23
CA MET A 175 -2.56 -13.67 15.82
C MET A 175 -2.14 -14.00 17.27
N PRO A 176 -1.11 -14.85 17.48
CA PRO A 176 -0.63 -15.20 18.80
C PRO A 176 -0.31 -13.95 19.61
N ALA A 177 -0.63 -13.97 20.91
CA ALA A 177 -0.29 -12.87 21.82
C ALA A 177 1.23 -12.66 21.97
N THR A 178 2.00 -13.69 21.61
CA THR A 178 3.47 -13.71 21.66
C THR A 178 4.13 -13.11 20.43
N ARG A 179 3.39 -12.71 19.37
CA ARG A 179 3.99 -12.08 18.18
C ARG A 179 4.65 -10.76 18.55
N ILE A 180 5.76 -10.45 17.90
CA ILE A 180 6.62 -9.33 18.28
C ILE A 180 6.03 -7.97 17.98
N SER A 181 5.10 -7.88 17.06
CA SER A 181 4.47 -6.65 16.60
C SER A 181 3.01 -6.88 16.22
N HIS A 182 2.25 -5.80 16.14
CA HIS A 182 0.85 -5.79 15.69
C HIS A 182 0.63 -4.95 14.42
N HIS A 183 1.72 -4.38 13.85
CA HIS A 183 1.56 -3.38 12.80
C HIS A 183 2.80 -3.33 11.88
N ILE A 184 2.57 -3.41 10.56
CA ILE A 184 3.56 -2.98 9.57
C ILE A 184 3.49 -1.44 9.53
N TYR A 185 4.52 -0.81 10.06
CA TYR A 185 4.57 0.63 10.23
C TYR A 185 4.97 1.33 8.94
N HIS A 186 5.98 0.79 8.25
CA HIS A 186 6.35 1.24 6.93
C HIS A 186 7.02 0.14 6.08
N VAL A 187 7.16 0.46 4.81
CA VAL A 187 7.97 -0.29 3.86
C VAL A 187 8.99 0.67 3.24
N GLY A 188 10.27 0.30 3.34
CA GLY A 188 11.36 1.05 2.74
C GLY A 188 11.86 0.38 1.45
N PHE A 189 12.09 1.17 0.41
CA PHE A 189 12.64 0.67 -0.85
C PHE A 189 13.44 1.74 -1.60
N LEU A 190 14.36 1.28 -2.44
CA LEU A 190 15.25 2.14 -3.20
C LEU A 190 14.51 2.84 -4.34
N VAL A 191 14.81 4.12 -4.53
CA VAL A 191 14.37 4.90 -5.69
C VAL A 191 15.57 5.56 -6.36
N GLY A 192 15.62 5.47 -7.70
CA GLY A 192 16.71 6.02 -8.52
C GLY A 192 16.36 7.37 -9.15
N ASN A 193 15.07 7.75 -9.12
CA ASN A 193 14.61 9.04 -9.60
C ASN A 193 13.61 9.66 -8.62
N THR A 194 14.14 10.41 -7.66
CA THR A 194 13.35 11.04 -6.60
C THR A 194 12.19 11.89 -7.13
N ALA A 195 12.45 12.72 -8.17
CA ALA A 195 11.43 13.60 -8.72
C ALA A 195 10.25 12.83 -9.31
N LYS A 196 10.52 11.77 -10.09
CA LYS A 196 9.45 10.91 -10.65
C LYS A 196 8.71 10.13 -9.57
N SER A 197 9.43 9.61 -8.56
CA SER A 197 8.81 8.90 -7.45
C SER A 197 7.92 9.82 -6.63
N MET A 198 8.34 11.06 -6.34
CA MET A 198 7.50 12.08 -5.68
C MET A 198 6.28 12.44 -6.53
N ALA A 199 6.44 12.64 -7.85
CA ALA A 199 5.32 12.91 -8.75
C ALA A 199 4.31 11.76 -8.74
N PHE A 200 4.75 10.51 -8.64
CA PHE A 200 3.88 9.35 -8.56
C PHE A 200 3.21 9.20 -7.18
N TYR A 201 3.99 9.09 -6.11
CA TYR A 201 3.44 8.79 -4.79
C TYR A 201 2.69 10.00 -4.19
N GLU A 202 3.26 11.19 -4.25
CA GLU A 202 2.62 12.39 -3.72
C GLU A 202 1.66 13.02 -4.72
N GLY A 203 2.10 13.23 -5.97
CA GLY A 203 1.32 13.93 -6.99
C GLY A 203 0.12 13.13 -7.51
N VAL A 204 0.28 11.84 -7.77
CA VAL A 204 -0.79 10.98 -8.30
C VAL A 204 -1.53 10.25 -7.19
N LEU A 205 -0.83 9.51 -6.33
CA LEU A 205 -1.49 8.72 -5.28
C LEU A 205 -1.92 9.56 -4.07
N GLY A 206 -1.42 10.80 -3.93
CA GLY A 206 -1.82 11.73 -2.89
C GLY A 206 -1.21 11.46 -1.51
N PHE A 207 -0.10 10.71 -1.47
CA PHE A 207 0.64 10.49 -0.24
C PHE A 207 1.15 11.83 0.31
N LYS A 208 1.45 11.87 1.61
CA LYS A 208 1.88 13.10 2.28
C LYS A 208 3.26 12.92 2.89
N GLU A 209 4.19 13.79 2.51
CA GLU A 209 5.48 13.82 3.19
C GLU A 209 5.31 14.14 4.67
N THR A 210 5.92 13.32 5.52
CA THR A 210 5.89 13.48 6.98
C THR A 210 7.28 13.72 7.56
N TRP A 211 8.31 13.27 6.87
CA TRP A 211 9.70 13.44 7.29
C TRP A 211 10.64 13.27 6.10
N ARG A 212 11.77 13.95 6.14
CA ARG A 212 12.92 13.71 5.25
C ARG A 212 14.21 13.87 6.02
N GLY A 213 15.26 13.20 5.59
CA GLY A 213 16.55 13.31 6.26
C GLY A 213 17.68 12.61 5.52
N GLY A 214 18.87 12.71 6.12
CA GLY A 214 20.07 12.02 5.64
C GLY A 214 21.10 11.91 6.75
N GLY A 215 21.97 10.91 6.66
CA GLY A 215 23.09 10.74 7.59
C GLY A 215 24.07 11.91 7.53
N ASN A 216 24.17 12.56 6.39
CA ASN A 216 24.84 13.85 6.22
C ASN A 216 23.77 14.95 6.10
N PRO A 217 23.80 16.02 6.93
CA PRO A 217 22.81 17.12 6.89
C PRO A 217 22.69 17.83 5.53
N LYS A 218 23.70 17.70 4.68
CA LYS A 218 23.72 18.30 3.33
C LYS A 218 23.22 17.36 2.24
N VAL A 219 22.90 16.09 2.58
CA VAL A 219 22.52 15.07 1.59
C VAL A 219 21.17 14.47 2.00
N LEU A 220 20.17 14.65 1.15
CA LEU A 220 18.89 13.97 1.32
C LEU A 220 19.06 12.49 0.97
N SER A 221 18.75 11.60 1.91
CA SER A 221 18.87 10.14 1.73
C SER A 221 17.57 9.41 1.87
N TRP A 222 16.59 9.97 2.62
CA TRP A 222 15.30 9.35 2.90
C TRP A 222 14.16 10.37 2.85
N ILE A 223 13.01 9.94 2.35
CA ILE A 223 11.73 10.66 2.41
C ILE A 223 10.65 9.70 2.88
N ASN A 224 9.92 10.06 3.94
CA ASN A 224 8.78 9.30 4.44
C ASN A 224 7.47 9.88 3.91
N LEU A 225 6.71 9.09 3.19
CA LEU A 225 5.43 9.48 2.60
C LEU A 225 4.30 8.65 3.22
N ARG A 226 3.47 9.28 4.01
CA ARG A 226 2.30 8.65 4.64
C ARG A 226 1.20 8.42 3.61
N VAL A 227 0.54 7.27 3.67
CA VAL A 227 -0.66 7.00 2.87
C VAL A 227 -1.74 8.07 3.12
N PRO A 228 -2.51 8.48 2.10
CA PRO A 228 -3.39 9.65 2.21
C PRO A 228 -4.54 9.48 3.20
N ASP A 229 -5.04 8.25 3.37
CA ASP A 229 -6.24 7.98 4.15
C ASP A 229 -5.97 7.01 5.32
N GLY A 230 -4.70 6.94 5.79
CA GLY A 230 -4.25 6.08 6.88
C GLY A 230 -3.03 6.62 7.61
N THR A 231 -2.39 5.76 8.40
CA THR A 231 -1.23 6.11 9.24
C THR A 231 0.08 5.52 8.76
N ASP A 232 0.03 4.44 7.98
CA ASP A 232 1.20 3.76 7.45
C ASP A 232 1.93 4.66 6.44
N TYR A 233 3.23 4.41 6.25
CA TYR A 233 4.00 5.19 5.29
C TYR A 233 4.98 4.33 4.49
N ILE A 234 5.46 4.86 3.39
CA ILE A 234 6.61 4.31 2.67
C ILE A 234 7.84 5.17 2.95
N GLU A 235 8.99 4.53 3.02
CA GLU A 235 10.29 5.19 3.10
C GLU A 235 10.99 5.09 1.75
N LEU A 236 11.09 6.19 1.02
CA LEU A 236 11.88 6.28 -0.19
C LEU A 236 13.36 6.43 0.19
N MET A 237 14.18 5.43 -0.14
CA MET A 237 15.63 5.46 0.04
C MET A 237 16.28 5.93 -1.27
N LEU A 238 16.89 7.11 -1.23
CA LEU A 238 17.24 7.87 -2.43
C LEU A 238 18.63 7.50 -2.96
N TYR A 239 18.69 7.19 -4.24
CA TYR A 239 19.91 6.93 -4.99
C TYR A 239 19.92 7.79 -6.25
N SER A 240 21.10 8.24 -6.68
CA SER A 240 21.24 8.94 -7.98
C SER A 240 21.09 7.97 -9.16
N LYS A 241 21.32 6.67 -8.93
CA LYS A 241 21.13 5.59 -9.85
C LYS A 241 20.95 4.30 -9.07
N LEU A 242 19.92 3.53 -9.39
CA LEU A 242 19.70 2.22 -8.76
C LEU A 242 20.90 1.30 -8.99
N PRO A 243 21.40 0.62 -7.94
CA PRO A 243 22.42 -0.38 -8.07
C PRO A 243 21.86 -1.61 -8.82
N LYS A 244 22.76 -2.46 -9.34
CA LYS A 244 22.34 -3.73 -9.99
C LYS A 244 21.68 -4.69 -9.01
N THR A 245 22.11 -4.66 -7.76
CA THR A 245 21.53 -5.43 -6.65
C THR A 245 21.27 -4.48 -5.48
N TYR A 246 20.13 -4.63 -4.84
CA TYR A 246 19.72 -3.78 -3.71
C TYR A 246 20.20 -4.34 -2.36
N GLY A 247 20.75 -5.56 -2.37
CA GLY A 247 21.15 -6.25 -1.15
C GLY A 247 20.01 -6.34 -0.15
N THR A 248 20.26 -5.92 1.07
CA THR A 248 19.30 -5.91 2.18
C THR A 248 18.62 -4.53 2.37
N SER A 249 18.64 -3.65 1.37
CA SER A 249 18.13 -2.28 1.55
C SER A 249 16.61 -2.23 1.64
N ASN A 250 15.89 -2.89 0.72
CA ASN A 250 14.43 -2.93 0.78
C ASN A 250 13.98 -3.69 2.03
N HIS A 251 12.96 -3.17 2.73
CA HIS A 251 12.58 -3.73 4.03
C HIS A 251 11.13 -3.45 4.42
N THR A 252 10.63 -4.28 5.33
CA THR A 252 9.41 -4.05 6.10
C THR A 252 9.80 -3.60 7.50
N SER A 253 9.19 -2.54 8.01
CA SER A 253 9.35 -2.09 9.38
C SER A 253 8.12 -2.42 10.22
N LEU A 254 8.36 -3.07 11.34
CA LEU A 254 7.38 -3.48 12.33
C LEU A 254 7.41 -2.48 13.50
N GLU A 255 6.25 -1.92 13.83
CA GLU A 255 6.13 -1.08 15.01
C GLU A 255 6.22 -1.92 16.28
N VAL A 256 7.10 -1.53 17.20
CA VAL A 256 7.20 -2.11 18.53
C VAL A 256 7.21 -0.99 19.58
N PRO A 257 6.45 -1.09 20.68
CA PRO A 257 6.37 -0.01 21.67
C PRO A 257 7.65 0.17 22.48
N ASP A 258 8.48 -0.86 22.58
CA ASP A 258 9.73 -0.90 23.36
C ASP A 258 10.72 -1.88 22.73
N ILE A 259 11.72 -1.34 22.08
CA ILE A 259 12.76 -2.13 21.38
C ILE A 259 13.53 -3.07 22.33
N ARG A 260 13.83 -2.62 23.56
CA ARG A 260 14.61 -3.44 24.49
C ARG A 260 13.83 -4.68 24.94
N LYS A 261 12.54 -4.50 25.19
CA LYS A 261 11.64 -5.63 25.50
C LYS A 261 11.48 -6.56 24.31
N ALA A 262 11.35 -5.99 23.11
CA ALA A 262 11.26 -6.77 21.88
C ALA A 262 12.53 -7.61 21.68
N MET A 263 13.72 -7.02 21.79
CA MET A 263 15.00 -7.76 21.72
C MET A 263 15.07 -8.89 22.74
N ALA A 264 14.82 -8.60 24.04
CA ALA A 264 14.84 -9.62 25.08
C ALA A 264 13.85 -10.77 24.79
N THR A 265 12.67 -10.44 24.24
CA THR A 265 11.69 -11.46 23.83
C THR A 265 12.24 -12.34 22.71
N LEU A 266 12.84 -11.76 21.67
CA LEU A 266 13.44 -12.51 20.55
C LEU A 266 14.61 -13.40 21.03
N GLU A 267 15.48 -12.85 21.87
CA GLU A 267 16.67 -13.54 22.41
C GLU A 267 16.29 -14.73 23.30
N SER A 268 15.12 -14.68 23.94
CA SER A 268 14.60 -15.78 24.76
C SER A 268 14.05 -16.97 23.95
N ARG A 269 13.80 -16.78 22.65
CA ARG A 269 13.17 -17.81 21.81
C ARG A 269 14.16 -18.86 21.33
N PRO A 270 13.77 -20.13 21.26
CA PRO A 270 14.64 -21.19 20.73
C PRO A 270 15.17 -20.89 19.32
N ALA A 271 14.33 -20.27 18.44
CA ALA A 271 14.70 -19.92 17.09
C ALA A 271 15.82 -18.85 17.01
N TYR A 272 16.10 -18.12 18.08
CA TYR A 272 17.19 -17.16 18.13
C TYR A 272 18.57 -17.85 18.01
N LYS A 273 18.71 -19.05 18.55
CA LYS A 273 19.93 -19.85 18.35
C LYS A 273 20.16 -20.18 16.87
N THR A 274 19.09 -20.51 16.15
CA THR A 274 19.17 -20.74 14.69
C THR A 274 19.50 -19.44 13.97
N TYR A 275 18.89 -18.31 14.35
CA TYR A 275 19.20 -16.98 13.81
C TYR A 275 20.70 -16.65 13.91
N LEU A 276 21.32 -16.90 15.05
CA LEU A 276 22.75 -16.67 15.27
C LEU A 276 23.69 -17.55 14.43
N THR A 277 23.20 -18.60 13.77
CA THR A 277 24.03 -19.40 12.86
C THR A 277 24.29 -18.72 11.52
N TYR A 278 23.47 -17.71 11.15
CA TYR A 278 23.59 -16.99 9.88
C TYR A 278 23.58 -15.46 10.02
N GLN A 279 23.31 -14.94 11.22
CA GLN A 279 23.32 -13.51 11.53
C GLN A 279 24.10 -13.21 12.82
N LYS A 280 24.44 -11.93 12.99
CA LYS A 280 25.04 -11.40 14.22
C LYS A 280 23.96 -11.21 15.31
N PRO A 281 24.36 -11.08 16.59
CA PRO A 281 23.45 -10.65 17.65
C PRO A 281 22.74 -9.36 17.31
N LEU A 282 21.53 -9.20 17.86
CA LEU A 282 20.72 -7.99 17.65
C LEU A 282 21.44 -6.76 18.21
N GLU A 283 21.44 -5.68 17.43
CA GLU A 283 22.06 -4.43 17.85
C GLU A 283 21.04 -3.28 17.68
N MET A 284 20.73 -2.61 18.79
CA MET A 284 19.87 -1.45 18.80
C MET A 284 20.67 -0.19 18.44
N HIS A 285 20.13 0.62 17.55
CA HIS A 285 20.66 1.94 17.25
C HIS A 285 19.57 3.02 17.28
N VAL A 286 19.97 4.28 17.25
CA VAL A 286 19.07 5.41 17.08
C VAL A 286 19.26 5.94 15.66
N GLY A 287 18.18 5.89 14.88
CA GLY A 287 18.18 6.39 13.51
C GLY A 287 18.29 7.91 13.43
N VAL A 288 18.50 8.43 12.23
CA VAL A 288 18.56 9.89 11.95
C VAL A 288 17.25 10.58 12.35
N ASN A 289 16.13 9.88 12.28
CA ASN A 289 14.82 10.33 12.77
C ASN A 289 14.70 10.36 14.30
N GLY A 290 15.75 10.00 15.04
CA GLY A 290 15.78 9.96 16.49
C GLY A 290 15.06 8.77 17.14
N LYS A 291 14.52 7.83 16.36
CA LYS A 291 13.83 6.64 16.86
C LYS A 291 14.80 5.49 17.11
N ARG A 292 14.51 4.65 18.11
CA ARG A 292 15.24 3.40 18.31
C ARG A 292 14.80 2.39 17.27
N GLN A 293 15.77 1.66 16.75
CA GLN A 293 15.61 0.69 15.66
C GLN A 293 16.49 -0.52 15.89
N VAL A 294 16.05 -1.67 15.37
CA VAL A 294 16.83 -2.91 15.24
C VAL A 294 16.55 -3.51 13.88
N ASN A 295 17.60 -3.90 13.17
CA ASN A 295 17.48 -4.63 11.91
C ASN A 295 17.68 -6.13 12.15
N LEU A 296 16.76 -6.92 11.63
CA LEU A 296 16.84 -8.37 11.52
C LEU A 296 16.87 -8.76 10.06
N TYR A 297 17.39 -9.95 9.80
CA TYR A 297 17.45 -10.46 8.43
C TYR A 297 16.99 -11.92 8.45
N ASP A 298 16.13 -12.27 7.51
CA ASP A 298 15.77 -13.66 7.30
C ASP A 298 16.92 -14.46 6.65
N PRO A 299 16.80 -15.77 6.46
CA PRO A 299 17.86 -16.58 5.85
C PRO A 299 18.25 -16.17 4.42
N ASP A 300 17.37 -15.51 3.68
CA ASP A 300 17.61 -14.99 2.32
C ASP A 300 18.14 -13.55 2.32
N GLY A 301 18.34 -12.94 3.50
CA GLY A 301 18.81 -11.57 3.66
C GLY A 301 17.72 -10.52 3.54
N THR A 302 16.43 -10.89 3.55
CA THR A 302 15.33 -9.94 3.65
C THR A 302 15.40 -9.17 4.96
N ARG A 303 15.51 -7.86 4.90
CA ARG A 303 15.56 -7.01 6.09
C ARG A 303 14.17 -6.80 6.68
N VAL A 304 14.02 -7.08 7.95
CA VAL A 304 12.91 -6.69 8.79
C VAL A 304 13.43 -5.72 9.83
N GLU A 305 12.92 -4.51 9.84
CA GLU A 305 13.24 -3.51 10.85
C GLU A 305 12.21 -3.56 11.97
N MET A 306 12.61 -3.44 13.21
CA MET A 306 11.74 -3.06 14.32
C MET A 306 12.01 -1.62 14.70
N MET A 307 10.96 -0.80 14.86
CA MET A 307 11.08 0.61 15.19
C MET A 307 10.09 1.03 16.27
N GLU A 308 10.53 1.87 17.20
CA GLU A 308 9.63 2.54 18.15
C GLU A 308 8.83 3.66 17.45
N PRO A 309 7.56 3.93 17.85
CA PRO A 309 6.76 5.00 17.26
C PRO A 309 7.28 6.41 17.63
N PHE A 310 8.00 6.53 18.76
CA PHE A 310 8.52 7.79 19.30
C PHE A 310 10.05 7.84 19.23
N THR A 311 10.60 9.06 19.31
CA THR A 311 12.06 9.23 19.43
C THR A 311 12.58 8.66 20.76
N ALA A 312 13.86 8.33 20.81
CA ALA A 312 14.52 7.83 22.02
C ALA A 312 14.45 8.78 23.22
N SER A 313 14.26 10.07 22.97
CA SER A 313 14.10 11.12 24.00
C SER A 313 12.65 11.39 24.38
N GLY A 314 11.67 10.73 23.76
CA GLY A 314 10.24 11.02 23.90
C GLY A 314 9.80 12.34 23.23
N LYS A 315 10.71 13.05 22.56
CA LYS A 315 10.39 14.28 21.82
C LYS A 315 9.85 13.95 20.41
N PRO A 316 9.16 14.89 19.76
CA PRO A 316 8.82 14.75 18.34
C PRO A 316 10.06 14.49 17.48
N VAL A 317 9.84 13.84 16.33
CA VAL A 317 10.93 13.68 15.34
C VAL A 317 11.47 15.06 14.96
N PRO A 318 12.80 15.27 14.97
CA PRO A 318 13.38 16.57 14.66
C PRO A 318 13.07 16.97 13.21
N PRO A 319 12.92 18.27 12.92
CA PRO A 319 12.80 18.76 11.56
C PRO A 319 13.98 18.29 10.71
N SER A 320 13.73 17.97 9.46
CA SER A 320 14.79 17.62 8.52
C SER A 320 15.65 18.84 8.20
N THR A 321 16.97 18.66 8.24
CA THR A 321 17.97 19.65 7.77
C THR A 321 18.45 19.32 6.34
N ALA A 322 18.02 18.19 5.78
CA ALA A 322 18.38 17.80 4.43
C ALA A 322 17.72 18.72 3.39
N PRO A 323 18.35 18.97 2.23
CA PRO A 323 17.76 19.79 1.18
C PRO A 323 16.45 19.18 0.67
N PRO A 324 15.55 19.98 0.07
CA PRO A 324 14.38 19.44 -0.60
C PRO A 324 14.79 18.52 -1.76
N PRO A 325 13.95 17.56 -2.17
CA PRO A 325 14.20 16.75 -3.35
C PRO A 325 14.33 17.67 -4.58
N PRO A 326 15.09 17.25 -5.61
CA PRO A 326 15.17 18.02 -6.84
C PRO A 326 13.77 18.15 -7.47
N PRO A 327 13.50 19.25 -8.20
CA PRO A 327 12.25 19.39 -8.92
C PRO A 327 12.09 18.26 -9.94
N ALA A 328 10.83 17.91 -10.24
CA ALA A 328 10.55 16.99 -11.34
C ALA A 328 11.09 17.62 -12.63
N HIS A 329 11.93 16.91 -13.35
CA HIS A 329 12.30 17.28 -14.70
C HIS A 329 11.18 16.80 -15.61
N ASP A 330 10.63 17.73 -16.41
CA ASP A 330 9.63 17.46 -17.43
C ASP A 330 10.17 16.49 -18.51
#